data_8b56bf4587cda427a8d83802d01e17e6
#
_entry.id   8b56bf4587cda427a8d83802d01e17e6
#
_cell.length_a   1.000
_cell.length_b   1.000
_cell.length_c   1.000
_cell.angle_alpha   90.00
_cell.angle_beta   90.00
_cell.angle_gamma   90.00
#
_symmetry.space_group_name_H-M   'P 1'
#
loop_
_entity.id
_entity.type
_entity.pdbx_description
1 polymer ?
#
loop_
_entity_poly.entity_id
_entity_poly.type
_entity_poly.pdbx_seq_one_letter_code
_entity_poly.pdbx_strand_id
1 'polypeptide(L)'
;MRTDAPLLLPIFRSRGQGRLLARIFLHPEEPIPLAGLAREIGLDATTVLREVNRLEDAGLVVSDRIGRARVVRPDERSPFYPELSALLFKAFGPATVLARSLRGLPGVEAAYIFGSWASRYHGEAGPAPADIDLLVVGRPDRRVLARVCREAGRELGLEVNPTVVAKESWESD
;
A
#
# COMPACT_ATOMS: atom_id res chain seq x y z
N MET A 1 12.16 10.55 -20.32
CA MET A 1 12.15 10.59 -18.84
C MET A 1 10.80 10.00 -18.39
N ARG A 2 10.76 8.70 -18.02
CA ARG A 2 9.51 8.09 -17.51
C ARG A 2 9.38 8.53 -16.06
N THR A 3 8.35 9.30 -15.79
CA THR A 3 8.02 9.76 -14.45
C THR A 3 7.70 8.54 -13.57
N ASP A 4 8.26 8.48 -12.37
CA ASP A 4 7.96 7.48 -11.31
C ASP A 4 6.55 7.64 -10.72
N ALA A 5 5.60 8.10 -11.54
CA ALA A 5 4.22 8.25 -11.14
C ALA A 5 3.52 6.88 -11.21
N PRO A 6 2.66 6.54 -10.23
CA PRO A 6 1.81 5.36 -10.32
C PRO A 6 1.06 5.32 -11.65
N LEU A 7 0.95 4.11 -12.26
CA LEU A 7 0.34 3.92 -13.58
C LEU A 7 -1.06 4.53 -13.71
N LEU A 8 -1.83 4.53 -12.61
CA LEU A 8 -3.20 5.06 -12.58
C LEU A 8 -3.29 6.53 -12.18
N LEU A 9 -2.14 7.21 -11.95
CA LEU A 9 -2.18 8.62 -11.58
C LEU A 9 -2.95 9.52 -12.57
N PRO A 10 -2.96 9.24 -13.90
CA PRO A 10 -3.80 10.02 -14.82
C PRO A 10 -5.32 9.92 -14.55
N ILE A 11 -5.77 8.85 -13.88
CA ILE A 11 -7.18 8.64 -13.50
C ILE A 11 -7.53 9.41 -12.22
N PHE A 12 -6.55 9.59 -11.32
CA PHE A 12 -6.73 10.34 -10.09
C PHE A 12 -6.41 11.82 -10.32
N ARG A 13 -7.18 12.71 -9.72
CA ARG A 13 -6.97 14.18 -9.82
C ARG A 13 -5.63 14.64 -9.25
N SER A 14 -5.04 13.86 -8.33
CA SER A 14 -3.75 14.16 -7.72
C SER A 14 -3.12 12.92 -7.09
N ARG A 15 -1.80 12.98 -6.86
CA ARG A 15 -1.09 11.96 -6.06
C ARG A 15 -1.66 11.83 -4.65
N GLY A 16 -2.07 12.94 -4.05
CA GLY A 16 -2.66 12.97 -2.73
C GLY A 16 -3.98 12.20 -2.65
N GLN A 17 -4.84 12.33 -3.67
CA GLN A 17 -6.08 11.57 -3.75
C GLN A 17 -5.81 10.06 -3.89
N GLY A 18 -4.86 9.66 -4.73
CA GLY A 18 -4.47 8.26 -4.85
C GLY A 18 -3.95 7.67 -3.54
N ARG A 19 -3.11 8.40 -2.80
CA ARG A 19 -2.61 8.00 -1.47
C ARG A 19 -3.73 7.90 -0.44
N LEU A 20 -4.65 8.85 -0.44
CA LEU A 20 -5.81 8.85 0.45
C LEU A 20 -6.67 7.62 0.23
N LEU A 21 -7.05 7.35 -1.02
CA LEU A 21 -7.82 6.16 -1.38
C LEU A 21 -7.07 4.88 -1.02
N ALA A 22 -5.80 4.78 -1.38
CA ALA A 22 -4.98 3.62 -1.06
C ALA A 22 -4.95 3.36 0.46
N ARG A 23 -4.72 4.40 1.28
CA ARG A 23 -4.65 4.24 2.73
C ARG A 23 -5.98 3.81 3.35
N ILE A 24 -7.11 4.29 2.82
CA ILE A 24 -8.43 3.90 3.30
C ILE A 24 -8.78 2.47 2.86
N PHE A 25 -8.57 2.13 1.59
CA PHE A 25 -9.07 0.89 1.00
C PHE A 25 -8.15 -0.32 1.18
N LEU A 26 -6.86 -0.13 1.43
CA LEU A 26 -5.92 -1.23 1.67
C LEU A 26 -5.90 -1.72 3.12
N HIS A 27 -6.54 -0.97 4.04
CA HIS A 27 -6.66 -1.31 5.45
C HIS A 27 -8.12 -1.10 5.94
N PRO A 28 -9.08 -1.85 5.38
CA PRO A 28 -10.51 -1.60 5.62
C PRO A 28 -10.94 -1.84 7.06
N GLU A 29 -10.26 -2.74 7.79
CA GLU A 29 -10.53 -3.09 9.19
C GLU A 29 -10.04 -2.03 10.18
N GLU A 30 -9.25 -1.05 9.76
CA GLU A 30 -8.71 0.00 10.62
C GLU A 30 -9.38 1.35 10.33
N PRO A 31 -10.43 1.74 11.06
CA PRO A 31 -11.01 3.07 10.95
C PRO A 31 -9.97 4.16 11.24
N ILE A 32 -9.77 5.09 10.31
CA ILE A 32 -8.68 6.05 10.37
C ILE A 32 -9.20 7.43 10.78
N PRO A 33 -8.68 8.03 11.88
CA PRO A 33 -8.98 9.41 12.21
C PRO A 33 -8.51 10.36 11.11
N LEU A 34 -9.37 11.31 10.68
CA LEU A 34 -9.04 12.24 9.58
C LEU A 34 -7.76 13.03 9.84
N ALA A 35 -7.51 13.45 11.09
CA ALA A 35 -6.28 14.15 11.46
C ALA A 35 -5.03 13.25 11.35
N GLY A 36 -5.18 11.94 11.64
CA GLY A 36 -4.14 10.94 11.44
C GLY A 36 -3.85 10.75 9.96
N LEU A 37 -4.90 10.54 9.18
CA LEU A 37 -4.82 10.36 7.73
C LEU A 37 -4.11 11.54 7.05
N ALA A 38 -4.48 12.79 7.39
CA ALA A 38 -3.87 14.00 6.84
C ALA A 38 -2.34 14.03 7.07
N ARG A 39 -1.92 13.72 8.30
CA ARG A 39 -0.50 13.68 8.69
C ARG A 39 0.25 12.57 7.98
N GLU A 40 -0.34 11.38 7.89
CA GLU A 40 0.28 10.19 7.30
C GLU A 40 0.52 10.34 5.80
N ILE A 41 -0.46 10.91 5.07
CA ILE A 41 -0.34 11.11 3.62
C ILE A 41 0.31 12.43 3.22
N GLY A 42 0.62 13.31 4.17
CA GLY A 42 1.27 14.59 3.94
C GLY A 42 0.38 15.62 3.23
N LEU A 43 -0.91 15.63 3.54
CA LEU A 43 -1.88 16.61 3.05
C LEU A 43 -2.41 17.48 4.20
N ASP A 44 -2.89 18.67 3.86
CA ASP A 44 -3.58 19.50 4.83
C ASP A 44 -4.95 18.93 5.22
N ALA A 45 -5.37 19.17 6.46
CA ALA A 45 -6.59 18.62 7.02
C ALA A 45 -7.86 19.04 6.25
N THR A 46 -7.87 20.26 5.69
CA THR A 46 -9.00 20.78 4.91
C THR A 46 -9.15 20.04 3.59
N THR A 47 -8.03 19.75 2.93
CA THR A 47 -8.02 18.95 1.69
C THR A 47 -8.51 17.53 1.96
N VAL A 48 -8.03 16.88 3.03
CA VAL A 48 -8.49 15.53 3.42
C VAL A 48 -9.98 15.54 3.74
N LEU A 49 -10.45 16.49 4.53
CA LEU A 49 -11.87 16.62 4.88
C LEU A 49 -12.74 16.75 3.62
N ARG A 50 -12.34 17.61 2.69
CA ARG A 50 -13.07 17.83 1.43
C ARG A 50 -13.10 16.57 0.55
N GLU A 51 -11.98 15.87 0.42
CA GLU A 51 -11.92 14.63 -0.37
C GLU A 51 -12.74 13.51 0.28
N VAL A 52 -12.66 13.34 1.62
CA VAL A 52 -13.46 12.35 2.33
C VAL A 52 -14.96 12.64 2.21
N ASN A 53 -15.39 13.90 2.36
CA ASN A 53 -16.81 14.25 2.16
C ASN A 53 -17.30 13.88 0.76
N ARG A 54 -16.51 14.13 -0.28
CA ARG A 54 -16.86 13.73 -1.66
C ARG A 54 -16.97 12.23 -1.85
N LEU A 55 -16.07 11.46 -1.21
CA LEU A 55 -16.11 10.00 -1.26
C LEU A 55 -17.33 9.45 -0.49
N GLU A 56 -17.70 10.09 0.60
CA GLU A 56 -18.88 9.75 1.39
C GLU A 56 -20.17 10.07 0.62
N ASP A 57 -20.26 11.26 0.00
CA ASP A 57 -21.37 11.66 -0.87
C ASP A 57 -21.54 10.69 -2.06
N ALA A 58 -20.44 10.11 -2.54
CA ALA A 58 -20.42 9.11 -3.61
C ALA A 58 -20.71 7.68 -3.12
N GLY A 59 -20.90 7.45 -1.82
CA GLY A 59 -21.13 6.12 -1.25
C GLY A 59 -19.94 5.17 -1.36
N LEU A 60 -18.72 5.71 -1.38
CA LEU A 60 -17.49 4.92 -1.44
C LEU A 60 -16.84 4.71 -0.07
N VAL A 61 -17.09 5.62 0.85
CA VAL A 61 -16.61 5.54 2.23
C VAL A 61 -17.73 5.89 3.19
N VAL A 62 -17.59 5.49 4.43
CA VAL A 62 -18.46 5.87 5.54
C VAL A 62 -17.62 6.47 6.66
N SER A 63 -18.19 7.44 7.36
CA SER A 63 -17.56 8.05 8.52
C SER A 63 -18.36 7.77 9.77
N ASP A 64 -17.64 7.50 10.87
CA ASP A 64 -18.19 7.34 12.21
C ASP A 64 -17.48 8.31 13.18
N ARG A 65 -18.02 8.46 14.38
CA ARG A 65 -17.37 9.22 15.47
C ARG A 65 -16.92 8.27 16.57
N ILE A 66 -15.62 8.32 16.88
CA ILE A 66 -15.04 7.65 18.05
C ILE A 66 -14.57 8.74 18.99
N GLY A 67 -15.33 8.98 20.05
CA GLY A 67 -15.15 10.13 20.94
C GLY A 67 -15.29 11.46 20.19
N ARG A 68 -14.21 12.26 20.15
CA ARG A 68 -14.18 13.54 19.42
C ARG A 68 -13.62 13.41 18.00
N ALA A 69 -13.10 12.26 17.63
CA ALA A 69 -12.48 12.05 16.34
C ALA A 69 -13.51 11.54 15.32
N ARG A 70 -13.54 12.15 14.13
CA ARG A 70 -14.19 11.57 12.96
C ARG A 70 -13.22 10.57 12.35
N VAL A 71 -13.67 9.32 12.19
CA VAL A 71 -12.93 8.23 11.57
C VAL A 71 -13.59 7.86 10.24
N VAL A 72 -12.81 7.39 9.30
CA VAL A 72 -13.27 6.99 7.97
C VAL A 72 -12.81 5.56 7.67
N ARG A 73 -13.65 4.82 6.97
CA ARG A 73 -13.35 3.49 6.42
C ARG A 73 -14.08 3.31 5.09
N PRO A 74 -13.74 2.32 4.26
CA PRO A 74 -14.49 2.02 3.05
C PRO A 74 -15.95 1.66 3.39
N ASP A 75 -16.87 1.95 2.48
CA ASP A 75 -18.20 1.32 2.53
C ASP A 75 -18.17 0.00 1.76
N GLU A 76 -18.01 -1.10 2.48
CA GLU A 76 -17.96 -2.45 1.89
C GLU A 76 -19.29 -2.87 1.23
N ARG A 77 -20.39 -2.16 1.51
CA ARG A 77 -21.69 -2.38 0.87
C ARG A 77 -21.80 -1.66 -0.47
N SER A 78 -20.85 -0.77 -0.76
CA SER A 78 -20.81 -0.09 -2.06
C SER A 78 -20.65 -1.12 -3.18
N PRO A 79 -21.45 -1.05 -4.26
CA PRO A 79 -21.30 -1.96 -5.39
C PRO A 79 -19.96 -1.81 -6.12
N PHE A 80 -19.21 -0.74 -5.85
CA PHE A 80 -17.90 -0.48 -6.43
C PHE A 80 -16.75 -0.93 -5.54
N TYR A 81 -17.02 -1.35 -4.30
CA TYR A 81 -15.98 -1.65 -3.32
C TYR A 81 -14.99 -2.74 -3.80
N PRO A 82 -15.43 -3.90 -4.32
CA PRO A 82 -14.53 -4.97 -4.74
C PRO A 82 -13.57 -4.52 -5.85
N GLU A 83 -14.11 -3.88 -6.88
CA GLU A 83 -13.34 -3.46 -8.05
C GLU A 83 -12.39 -2.31 -7.71
N LEU A 84 -12.86 -1.34 -6.91
CA LEU A 84 -12.04 -0.22 -6.48
C LEU A 84 -10.91 -0.67 -5.56
N SER A 85 -11.18 -1.56 -4.62
CA SER A 85 -10.18 -2.17 -3.75
C SER A 85 -9.13 -2.93 -4.56
N ALA A 86 -9.57 -3.77 -5.51
CA ALA A 86 -8.68 -4.53 -6.38
C ALA A 86 -7.81 -3.59 -7.26
N LEU A 87 -8.39 -2.51 -7.78
CA LEU A 87 -7.68 -1.51 -8.56
C LEU A 87 -6.61 -0.79 -7.73
N LEU A 88 -6.99 -0.31 -6.54
CA LEU A 88 -6.08 0.39 -5.63
C LEU A 88 -4.97 -0.53 -5.14
N PHE A 89 -5.29 -1.78 -4.84
CA PHE A 89 -4.33 -2.80 -4.45
C PHE A 89 -3.26 -3.04 -5.53
N LYS A 90 -3.66 -3.11 -6.80
CA LYS A 90 -2.72 -3.24 -7.93
C LYS A 90 -1.89 -1.97 -8.15
N ALA A 91 -2.49 -0.79 -7.96
CA ALA A 91 -1.84 0.47 -8.27
C ALA A 91 -0.90 0.98 -7.17
N PHE A 92 -1.24 0.75 -5.92
CA PHE A 92 -0.57 1.31 -4.75
C PHE A 92 -0.12 0.25 -3.73
N GLY A 93 -0.45 -1.00 -3.95
CA GLY A 93 -0.12 -2.10 -3.04
C GLY A 93 1.37 -2.45 -3.03
N PRO A 94 1.75 -3.41 -2.17
CA PRO A 94 3.13 -3.78 -1.90
C PRO A 94 3.96 -4.09 -3.14
N ALA A 95 3.42 -4.79 -4.13
CA ALA A 95 4.16 -5.11 -5.35
C ALA A 95 4.65 -3.85 -6.08
N THR A 96 3.79 -2.83 -6.20
CA THR A 96 4.12 -1.57 -6.86
C THR A 96 5.13 -0.75 -6.04
N VAL A 97 4.91 -0.64 -4.72
CA VAL A 97 5.80 0.10 -3.83
C VAL A 97 7.18 -0.53 -3.77
N LEU A 98 7.25 -1.84 -3.56
CA LEU A 98 8.51 -2.58 -3.46
C LEU A 98 9.27 -2.61 -4.79
N ALA A 99 8.60 -2.83 -5.93
CA ALA A 99 9.23 -2.76 -7.24
C ALA A 99 9.88 -1.39 -7.51
N ARG A 100 9.24 -0.30 -7.07
CA ARG A 100 9.80 1.05 -7.15
C ARG A 100 10.98 1.23 -6.19
N SER A 101 10.83 0.81 -4.94
CA SER A 101 11.83 1.02 -3.89
C SER A 101 13.11 0.21 -4.11
N LEU A 102 13.01 -0.96 -4.71
CA LEU A 102 14.14 -1.85 -5.02
C LEU A 102 14.77 -1.56 -6.38
N ARG A 103 14.14 -0.74 -7.22
CA ARG A 103 14.64 -0.45 -8.57
C ARG A 103 16.02 0.19 -8.52
N GLY A 104 16.98 -0.47 -9.16
CA GLY A 104 18.36 0.01 -9.24
C GLY A 104 19.16 -0.14 -7.94
N LEU A 105 18.64 -0.85 -6.94
CA LEU A 105 19.41 -1.18 -5.74
C LEU A 105 20.53 -2.17 -6.11
N PRO A 106 21.81 -1.78 -5.93
CA PRO A 106 22.92 -2.65 -6.27
C PRO A 106 22.87 -3.99 -5.53
N GLY A 107 23.14 -5.07 -6.26
CA GLY A 107 23.12 -6.43 -5.71
C GLY A 107 21.74 -7.08 -5.63
N VAL A 108 20.66 -6.41 -6.00
CA VAL A 108 19.32 -7.01 -6.19
C VAL A 108 19.17 -7.42 -7.65
N GLU A 109 19.00 -8.71 -7.90
CA GLU A 109 18.77 -9.26 -9.23
C GLU A 109 17.28 -9.52 -9.49
N ALA A 110 16.58 -10.06 -8.48
CA ALA A 110 15.14 -10.24 -8.50
C ALA A 110 14.56 -10.07 -7.07
N ALA A 111 13.27 -9.81 -6.99
CA ALA A 111 12.55 -9.80 -5.72
C ALA A 111 11.13 -10.31 -5.91
N TYR A 112 10.64 -11.08 -4.93
CA TYR A 112 9.33 -11.73 -4.94
C TYR A 112 8.64 -11.50 -3.60
N ILE A 113 7.35 -11.18 -3.64
CA ILE A 113 6.51 -11.20 -2.45
C ILE A 113 5.94 -12.62 -2.34
N PHE A 114 5.99 -13.21 -1.15
CA PHE A 114 5.48 -14.54 -0.87
C PHE A 114 4.64 -14.56 0.41
N GLY A 115 4.25 -15.75 0.88
CA GLY A 115 3.48 -15.91 2.11
C GLY A 115 2.05 -15.39 2.02
N SER A 116 1.52 -14.96 3.17
CA SER A 116 0.10 -14.60 3.33
C SER A 116 -0.33 -13.48 2.41
N TRP A 117 0.55 -12.50 2.16
CA TRP A 117 0.24 -11.38 1.29
C TRP A 117 0.11 -11.81 -0.18
N ALA A 118 1.00 -12.68 -0.67
CA ALA A 118 0.92 -13.23 -2.03
C ALA A 118 -0.35 -14.05 -2.23
N SER A 119 -0.73 -14.88 -1.25
CA SER A 119 -1.98 -15.64 -1.24
C SER A 119 -3.20 -14.71 -1.41
N ARG A 120 -3.27 -13.60 -0.64
CA ARG A 120 -4.34 -12.60 -0.80
C ARG A 120 -4.33 -11.96 -2.18
N TYR A 121 -3.14 -11.66 -2.70
CA TYR A 121 -3.01 -11.09 -4.06
C TYR A 121 -3.60 -11.99 -5.14
N HIS A 122 -3.48 -13.31 -4.98
CA HIS A 122 -4.02 -14.30 -5.90
C HIS A 122 -5.47 -14.70 -5.60
N GLY A 123 -6.12 -14.05 -4.63
CA GLY A 123 -7.55 -14.23 -4.33
C GLY A 123 -7.86 -15.39 -3.39
N GLU A 124 -6.85 -15.96 -2.72
CA GLU A 124 -7.08 -16.98 -1.70
C GLU A 124 -7.76 -16.35 -0.48
N ALA A 125 -8.79 -16.97 0.09
CA ALA A 125 -9.49 -16.48 1.25
C ALA A 125 -8.68 -16.61 2.55
N GLY A 126 -8.76 -15.62 3.47
CA GLY A 126 -8.08 -15.63 4.78
C GLY A 126 -8.02 -14.25 5.41
N PRO A 127 -7.41 -14.12 6.60
CA PRO A 127 -7.28 -12.84 7.29
C PRO A 127 -6.41 -11.85 6.52
N ALA A 128 -6.55 -10.57 6.82
CA ALA A 128 -5.67 -9.54 6.29
C ALA A 128 -4.21 -9.83 6.70
N PRO A 129 -3.24 -9.74 5.77
CA PRO A 129 -1.84 -9.95 6.10
C PRO A 129 -1.34 -8.86 7.06
N ALA A 130 -0.65 -9.28 8.13
CA ALA A 130 -0.08 -8.35 9.11
C ALA A 130 1.27 -7.77 8.66
N ASP A 131 1.94 -8.43 7.70
CA ASP A 131 3.27 -8.09 7.21
C ASP A 131 3.44 -8.52 5.75
N ILE A 132 4.58 -8.20 5.18
CA ILE A 132 4.94 -8.54 3.81
C ILE A 132 6.25 -9.33 3.82
N ASP A 133 6.16 -10.60 3.47
CA ASP A 133 7.34 -11.43 3.26
C ASP A 133 7.95 -11.13 1.88
N LEU A 134 9.21 -10.67 1.87
CA LEU A 134 9.94 -10.30 0.68
C LEU A 134 11.17 -11.19 0.49
N LEU A 135 11.19 -11.98 -0.57
CA LEU A 135 12.38 -12.70 -0.99
C LEU A 135 13.19 -11.84 -1.96
N VAL A 136 14.46 -11.63 -1.65
CA VAL A 136 15.40 -10.89 -2.50
C VAL A 136 16.50 -11.83 -2.97
N VAL A 137 16.60 -12.00 -4.28
CA VAL A 137 17.66 -12.78 -4.92
C VAL A 137 18.83 -11.88 -5.27
N GLY A 138 20.02 -12.28 -4.83
CA GLY A 138 21.25 -11.54 -5.08
C GLY A 138 22.09 -11.30 -3.81
N ARG A 139 22.92 -10.26 -3.84
CA ARG A 139 23.85 -9.90 -2.74
C ARG A 139 23.81 -8.39 -2.45
N PRO A 140 22.62 -7.85 -2.06
CA PRO A 140 22.53 -6.45 -1.70
C PRO A 140 23.24 -6.15 -0.37
N ASP A 141 23.65 -4.88 -0.18
CA ASP A 141 24.04 -4.42 1.15
C ASP A 141 22.84 -4.54 2.11
N ARG A 142 23.00 -5.35 3.15
CA ARG A 142 21.92 -5.66 4.11
C ARG A 142 21.39 -4.43 4.85
N ARG A 143 22.27 -3.44 5.14
CA ARG A 143 21.86 -2.21 5.84
C ARG A 143 21.03 -1.32 4.93
N VAL A 144 21.43 -1.21 3.67
CA VAL A 144 20.69 -0.45 2.66
C VAL A 144 19.36 -1.10 2.38
N LEU A 145 19.31 -2.42 2.17
CA LEU A 145 18.07 -3.18 1.98
C LEU A 145 17.11 -3.00 3.15
N ALA A 146 17.57 -3.17 4.39
CA ALA A 146 16.75 -2.99 5.58
C ALA A 146 16.18 -1.56 5.71
N ARG A 147 16.93 -0.54 5.30
CA ARG A 147 16.45 0.84 5.26
C ARG A 147 15.35 1.00 4.21
N VAL A 148 15.57 0.51 3.00
CA VAL A 148 14.59 0.55 1.89
C VAL A 148 13.31 -0.17 2.28
N CYS A 149 13.38 -1.36 2.88
CA CYS A 149 12.23 -2.10 3.37
C CYS A 149 11.46 -1.35 4.45
N ARG A 150 12.14 -0.71 5.41
CA ARG A 150 11.47 0.12 6.43
C ARG A 150 10.80 1.35 5.84
N GLU A 151 11.38 1.98 4.82
CA GLU A 151 10.77 3.12 4.13
C GLU A 151 9.52 2.68 3.35
N ALA A 152 9.61 1.57 2.63
CA ALA A 152 8.48 0.97 1.93
C ALA A 152 7.37 0.55 2.92
N GLY A 153 7.74 -0.07 4.03
CA GLY A 153 6.80 -0.47 5.08
C GLY A 153 6.04 0.70 5.69
N ARG A 154 6.73 1.84 5.93
CA ARG A 154 6.05 3.07 6.40
C ARG A 154 5.05 3.61 5.38
N GLU A 155 5.34 3.52 4.09
CA GLU A 155 4.41 3.94 3.03
C GLU A 155 3.19 3.01 2.94
N LEU A 156 3.40 1.71 3.17
CA LEU A 156 2.37 0.67 3.09
C LEU A 156 1.56 0.51 4.37
N GLY A 157 2.05 1.02 5.51
CA GLY A 157 1.46 0.75 6.82
C GLY A 157 1.66 -0.69 7.31
N LEU A 158 2.58 -1.45 6.69
CA LEU A 158 2.88 -2.86 7.00
C LEU A 158 4.38 -3.06 7.19
N GLU A 159 4.78 -4.02 8.02
CA GLU A 159 6.19 -4.41 8.12
C GLU A 159 6.62 -5.18 6.86
N VAL A 160 7.84 -4.92 6.39
CA VAL A 160 8.43 -5.64 5.26
C VAL A 160 9.61 -6.46 5.77
N ASN A 161 9.50 -7.77 5.66
CA ASN A 161 10.46 -8.76 6.15
C ASN A 161 11.32 -9.32 5.00
N PRO A 162 12.53 -8.78 4.73
CA PRO A 162 13.36 -9.27 3.64
C PRO A 162 14.13 -10.53 4.03
N THR A 163 14.00 -11.58 3.22
CA THR A 163 14.87 -12.76 3.18
C THR A 163 15.76 -12.67 1.96
N VAL A 164 17.08 -12.79 2.14
CA VAL A 164 18.05 -12.70 1.05
C VAL A 164 18.61 -14.09 0.72
N VAL A 165 18.52 -14.47 -0.56
CA VAL A 165 19.06 -15.72 -1.11
C VAL A 165 20.08 -15.39 -2.20
N ALA A 166 21.23 -16.04 -2.17
CA ALA A 166 22.21 -15.91 -3.26
C ALA A 166 21.64 -16.50 -4.57
N LYS A 167 22.00 -15.91 -5.70
CA LYS A 167 21.51 -16.36 -7.01
C LYS A 167 21.78 -17.82 -7.26
N GLU A 168 22.98 -18.27 -6.92
CA GLU A 168 23.44 -19.63 -7.11
C GLU A 168 22.57 -20.65 -6.35
N SER A 169 22.11 -20.27 -5.16
CA SER A 169 21.20 -21.10 -4.36
C SER A 169 19.78 -21.11 -4.92
N TRP A 170 19.34 -19.98 -5.48
CA TRP A 170 18.01 -19.84 -6.08
C TRP A 170 17.84 -20.64 -7.39
N GLU A 171 18.92 -20.77 -8.18
CA GLU A 171 18.90 -21.50 -9.45
C GLU A 171 19.13 -23.03 -9.26
N SER A 172 19.45 -23.47 -8.03
CA SER A 172 19.75 -24.88 -7.72
C SER A 172 18.54 -25.63 -7.13
N ASP A 173 17.46 -24.95 -6.80
CA ASP A 173 16.17 -25.50 -6.35
C ASP A 173 15.13 -25.45 -7.49
#